data_075b88ff7e8e958ee21de81ebcd5c9a0
#
_entry.id   075b88ff7e8e958ee21de81ebcd5c9a0
#
_cell.length_a   1.000
_cell.length_b   1.000
_cell.length_c   1.000
_cell.angle_alpha   90.00
_cell.angle_beta   90.00
_cell.angle_gamma   90.00
#
_symmetry.space_group_name_H-M   'P 1'
#
loop_
_entity.id
_entity.type
_entity.pdbx_description
1 polymer ?
#
loop_
_entity_poly.entity_id
_entity_poly.type
_entity_poly.pdbx_seq_one_letter_code
_entity_poly.pdbx_strand_id
1 'polypeptide(L)'
;MKQKRYKAIDKRLITEGSQIGFNLFLADETKTAMSLFLQSDTAVDGNAKVKLREIEMIYISEDEEELYRVYVEKHLQSIAQNSDIPTEEKARLVYEKASESIDLMFKNPESLENVKNTQPIVNNFIDIILRDNCAVESLMKITAHDYYTHTHSINVSIYTLSLGSYLGIEGKDLELLGMAAILHDLGKSKIDYEIINKNGKLTDDEFTQMKYHPAFGHEIALKLNITDERILSGIRHHHEKIAGGGYPDNLKGDQISQFARIIGVCDVFDALSTKRSYKDPMSSFQSLLLMKQQMLGHLDMDMVDAFIRMLNKQGQK
;
A
#
# COMPACT_ATOMS: atom_id res chain seq x y z
N MET A 1 -9.51 41.28 10.85
CA MET A 1 -10.11 40.04 10.33
C MET A 1 -9.00 39.29 9.61
N LYS A 2 -8.68 38.04 9.95
CA LYS A 2 -7.76 37.23 9.13
C LYS A 2 -8.42 36.98 7.77
N GLN A 3 -7.71 37.25 6.69
CA GLN A 3 -8.17 36.98 5.35
C GLN A 3 -8.36 35.46 5.22
N LYS A 4 -9.57 34.98 4.91
CA LYS A 4 -9.81 33.56 4.67
C LYS A 4 -8.96 33.12 3.47
N ARG A 5 -8.22 32.02 3.66
CA ARG A 5 -7.46 31.39 2.58
C ARG A 5 -8.25 30.21 2.03
N TYR A 6 -8.07 29.93 0.77
CA TYR A 6 -8.77 28.88 0.07
C TYR A 6 -7.79 27.98 -0.65
N LYS A 7 -8.06 26.67 -0.61
CA LYS A 7 -7.28 25.63 -1.27
C LYS A 7 -8.12 25.00 -2.38
N ALA A 8 -7.53 24.90 -3.57
CA ALA A 8 -8.15 24.18 -4.69
C ALA A 8 -8.17 22.67 -4.38
N ILE A 9 -9.27 22.01 -4.70
CA ILE A 9 -9.42 20.56 -4.57
C ILE A 9 -9.92 19.95 -5.88
N ASP A 10 -9.73 18.65 -6.03
CA ASP A 10 -10.23 17.93 -7.19
C ASP A 10 -11.74 17.65 -7.05
N LYS A 11 -12.51 18.25 -7.97
CA LYS A 11 -13.96 18.07 -8.01
C LYS A 11 -14.41 16.62 -8.24
N ARG A 12 -13.55 15.78 -8.83
CA ARG A 12 -13.84 14.36 -9.10
C ARG A 12 -13.92 13.54 -7.82
N LEU A 13 -13.23 13.98 -6.75
CA LEU A 13 -13.24 13.34 -5.44
C LEU A 13 -14.55 13.58 -4.68
N ILE A 14 -15.37 14.55 -5.10
CA ILE A 14 -16.69 14.77 -4.51
C ILE A 14 -17.68 13.74 -5.05
N THR A 15 -18.09 12.81 -4.21
CA THR A 15 -18.89 11.64 -4.58
C THR A 15 -20.39 11.94 -4.53
N GLU A 16 -21.11 11.57 -5.60
CA GLU A 16 -22.58 11.67 -5.63
C GLU A 16 -23.21 10.80 -4.52
N GLY A 17 -24.27 11.31 -3.89
CA GLY A 17 -24.94 10.67 -2.77
C GLY A 17 -24.24 10.83 -1.42
N SER A 18 -23.04 11.43 -1.39
CA SER A 18 -22.31 11.70 -0.15
C SER A 18 -22.79 12.96 0.53
N GLN A 19 -22.63 13.03 1.85
CA GLN A 19 -22.81 14.25 2.63
C GLN A 19 -21.44 14.87 2.91
N ILE A 20 -21.24 16.14 2.53
CA ILE A 20 -20.02 16.88 2.80
C ILE A 20 -20.11 17.60 4.15
N GLY A 21 -19.04 17.55 4.95
CA GLY A 21 -18.95 18.25 6.24
C GLY A 21 -18.21 19.59 6.15
N PHE A 22 -18.00 20.12 4.94
CA PHE A 22 -17.28 21.35 4.64
C PHE A 22 -17.97 22.14 3.52
N ASN A 23 -17.59 23.40 3.34
CA ASN A 23 -18.17 24.24 2.30
C ASN A 23 -17.34 24.16 1.00
N LEU A 24 -18.04 24.12 -0.15
CA LEU A 24 -17.43 24.23 -1.46
C LEU A 24 -17.61 25.64 -2.02
N PHE A 25 -16.56 26.19 -2.60
CA PHE A 25 -16.52 27.54 -3.14
C PHE A 25 -16.09 27.56 -4.60
N LEU A 26 -16.55 28.58 -5.31
CA LEU A 26 -16.12 28.93 -6.66
C LEU A 26 -15.37 30.26 -6.61
N ALA A 27 -14.28 30.35 -7.37
CA ALA A 27 -13.63 31.61 -7.60
C ALA A 27 -14.33 32.38 -8.75
N ASP A 28 -14.32 33.69 -8.67
CA ASP A 28 -14.65 34.54 -9.79
C ASP A 28 -13.56 34.49 -10.92
N GLU A 29 -13.82 35.10 -12.08
CA GLU A 29 -12.88 35.09 -13.21
C GLU A 29 -11.49 35.65 -12.83
N THR A 30 -11.45 36.59 -11.89
CA THR A 30 -10.22 37.24 -11.41
C THR A 30 -9.54 36.50 -10.24
N LYS A 31 -10.16 35.48 -9.71
CA LYS A 31 -9.77 34.72 -8.49
C LYS A 31 -9.62 35.61 -7.25
N THR A 32 -10.32 36.74 -7.22
CA THR A 32 -10.27 37.69 -6.09
C THR A 32 -11.44 37.52 -5.12
N ALA A 33 -12.56 36.99 -5.59
CA ALA A 33 -13.74 36.71 -4.76
C ALA A 33 -14.12 35.24 -4.82
N MET A 34 -14.60 34.72 -3.68
CA MET A 34 -15.11 33.35 -3.54
C MET A 34 -16.59 33.37 -3.24
N SER A 35 -17.36 32.63 -4.01
CA SER A 35 -18.80 32.43 -3.81
C SER A 35 -19.06 31.02 -3.29
N LEU A 36 -20.01 30.88 -2.37
CA LEU A 36 -20.43 29.58 -1.85
C LEU A 36 -21.17 28.81 -2.95
N PHE A 37 -20.67 27.62 -3.27
CA PHE A 37 -21.28 26.70 -4.24
C PHE A 37 -22.16 25.65 -3.54
N LEU A 38 -21.64 24.99 -2.49
CA LEU A 38 -22.36 24.01 -1.73
C LEU A 38 -22.01 24.18 -0.25
N GLN A 39 -23.05 24.24 0.60
CA GLN A 39 -22.87 24.42 2.04
C GLN A 39 -22.52 23.10 2.72
N SER A 40 -21.79 23.17 3.84
CA SER A 40 -21.55 22.02 4.71
C SER A 40 -22.87 21.36 5.13
N ASP A 41 -22.78 20.06 5.44
CA ASP A 41 -23.94 19.23 5.80
C ASP A 41 -25.01 19.07 4.70
N THR A 42 -24.66 19.41 3.45
CA THR A 42 -25.51 19.18 2.30
C THR A 42 -25.13 17.87 1.58
N ALA A 43 -26.13 17.13 1.13
CA ALA A 43 -25.92 15.98 0.27
C ALA A 43 -25.54 16.42 -1.15
N VAL A 44 -24.57 15.76 -1.74
CA VAL A 44 -24.17 15.94 -3.15
C VAL A 44 -25.20 15.20 -4.01
N ASP A 45 -26.25 15.87 -4.42
CA ASP A 45 -27.26 15.30 -5.30
C ASP A 45 -26.79 15.26 -6.78
N GLY A 46 -27.58 14.59 -7.64
CA GLY A 46 -27.28 14.50 -9.07
C GLY A 46 -27.14 15.86 -9.76
N ASN A 47 -27.91 16.89 -9.33
CA ASN A 47 -27.82 18.24 -9.88
C ASN A 47 -26.50 18.91 -9.50
N ALA A 48 -26.08 18.79 -8.24
CA ALA A 48 -24.79 19.29 -7.78
C ALA A 48 -23.64 18.58 -8.52
N LYS A 49 -23.73 17.25 -8.72
CA LYS A 49 -22.74 16.48 -9.47
C LYS A 49 -22.63 16.90 -10.94
N VAL A 50 -23.74 17.16 -11.62
CA VAL A 50 -23.76 17.67 -13.00
C VAL A 50 -23.08 19.02 -13.06
N LYS A 51 -23.43 19.97 -12.18
CA LYS A 51 -22.80 21.30 -12.11
C LYS A 51 -21.29 21.20 -11.83
N LEU A 52 -20.87 20.29 -10.93
CA LEU A 52 -19.45 20.05 -10.65
C LEU A 52 -18.67 19.61 -11.88
N ARG A 53 -19.26 18.89 -12.83
CA ARG A 53 -18.60 18.51 -14.09
C ARG A 53 -18.28 19.71 -14.97
N GLU A 54 -19.15 20.72 -14.99
CA GLU A 54 -19.01 21.92 -15.82
C GLU A 54 -18.04 22.94 -15.21
N ILE A 55 -17.79 22.91 -13.90
CA ILE A 55 -16.91 23.82 -13.18
C ILE A 55 -15.45 23.43 -13.43
N GLU A 56 -14.57 24.39 -13.71
CA GLU A 56 -13.15 24.14 -13.90
C GLU A 56 -12.44 23.77 -12.58
N MET A 57 -12.61 24.60 -11.56
CA MET A 57 -11.93 24.48 -10.26
C MET A 57 -12.91 24.74 -9.11
N ILE A 58 -12.80 23.94 -8.04
CA ILE A 58 -13.50 24.14 -6.78
C ILE A 58 -12.53 24.32 -5.64
N TYR A 59 -12.98 24.98 -4.58
CA TYR A 59 -12.15 25.36 -3.45
C TYR A 59 -12.83 25.02 -2.12
N ILE A 60 -12.01 24.76 -1.10
CA ILE A 60 -12.41 24.70 0.31
C ILE A 60 -11.69 25.80 1.09
N SER A 61 -12.21 26.19 2.26
CA SER A 61 -11.45 26.99 3.21
C SER A 61 -10.29 26.18 3.77
N GLU A 62 -9.09 26.78 3.93
CA GLU A 62 -7.96 26.10 4.57
C GLU A 62 -8.33 25.61 5.99
N ASP A 63 -9.21 26.31 6.70
CA ASP A 63 -9.69 25.90 8.03
C ASP A 63 -10.53 24.59 7.99
N GLU A 64 -11.03 24.18 6.83
CA GLU A 64 -11.84 22.97 6.60
C GLU A 64 -11.06 21.82 5.95
N GLU A 65 -9.74 21.98 5.76
CA GLU A 65 -8.89 20.99 5.10
C GLU A 65 -8.95 19.60 5.79
N GLU A 66 -8.98 19.58 7.12
CA GLU A 66 -9.10 18.33 7.89
C GLU A 66 -10.45 17.63 7.65
N LEU A 67 -11.54 18.38 7.58
CA LEU A 67 -12.87 17.82 7.27
C LEU A 67 -12.91 17.23 5.86
N TYR A 68 -12.26 17.88 4.89
CA TYR A 68 -12.12 17.37 3.54
C TYR A 68 -11.28 16.09 3.51
N ARG A 69 -10.17 16.02 4.27
CA ARG A 69 -9.34 14.83 4.38
C ARG A 69 -10.13 13.64 4.91
N VAL A 70 -10.87 13.82 6.01
CA VAL A 70 -11.76 12.78 6.58
C VAL A 70 -12.82 12.35 5.58
N TYR A 71 -13.37 13.29 4.81
CA TYR A 71 -14.34 12.98 3.76
C TYR A 71 -13.73 12.08 2.66
N VAL A 72 -12.56 12.44 2.12
CA VAL A 72 -11.86 11.63 1.10
C VAL A 72 -11.58 10.22 1.62
N GLU A 73 -11.10 10.10 2.87
CA GLU A 73 -10.86 8.81 3.51
C GLU A 73 -12.12 7.94 3.57
N LYS A 74 -13.24 8.53 4.00
CA LYS A 74 -14.53 7.83 4.10
C LYS A 74 -15.04 7.34 2.74
N HIS A 75 -14.73 8.06 1.66
CA HIS A 75 -15.20 7.76 0.31
C HIS A 75 -14.13 7.14 -0.58
N LEU A 76 -12.96 6.76 -0.03
CA LEU A 76 -11.80 6.27 -0.78
C LEU A 76 -12.15 5.06 -1.68
N GLN A 77 -12.99 4.15 -1.20
CA GLN A 77 -13.45 3.00 -1.99
C GLN A 77 -14.25 3.45 -3.23
N SER A 78 -15.19 4.40 -3.06
CA SER A 78 -15.94 4.95 -4.20
C SER A 78 -15.03 5.68 -5.19
N ILE A 79 -14.01 6.37 -4.69
CA ILE A 79 -12.99 7.04 -5.49
C ILE A 79 -12.16 6.02 -6.27
N ALA A 80 -11.68 4.96 -5.61
CA ALA A 80 -10.91 3.89 -6.25
C ALA A 80 -11.70 3.19 -7.37
N GLN A 81 -13.02 3.12 -7.23
CA GLN A 81 -13.92 2.52 -8.22
C GLN A 81 -14.39 3.47 -9.32
N ASN A 82 -14.16 4.79 -9.19
CA ASN A 82 -14.63 5.79 -10.15
C ASN A 82 -13.80 5.77 -11.45
N SER A 83 -14.44 5.51 -12.59
CA SER A 83 -13.81 5.50 -13.91
C SER A 83 -13.39 6.88 -14.41
N ASP A 84 -14.02 7.97 -13.92
CA ASP A 84 -13.72 9.34 -14.34
C ASP A 84 -12.40 9.87 -13.73
N ILE A 85 -11.85 9.20 -12.72
CA ILE A 85 -10.58 9.54 -12.07
C ILE A 85 -9.46 8.72 -12.72
N PRO A 86 -8.36 9.36 -13.19
CA PRO A 86 -7.21 8.65 -13.71
C PRO A 86 -6.63 7.63 -12.71
N THR A 87 -6.20 6.48 -13.20
CA THR A 87 -5.67 5.40 -12.35
C THR A 87 -4.48 5.85 -11.52
N GLU A 88 -3.59 6.68 -12.08
CA GLU A 88 -2.44 7.23 -11.36
C GLU A 88 -2.86 8.08 -10.15
N GLU A 89 -3.90 8.89 -10.30
CA GLU A 89 -4.43 9.71 -9.20
C GLU A 89 -5.10 8.88 -8.12
N LYS A 90 -5.93 7.88 -8.51
CA LYS A 90 -6.51 6.91 -7.57
C LYS A 90 -5.42 6.17 -6.80
N ALA A 91 -4.41 5.67 -7.51
CA ALA A 91 -3.28 4.96 -6.95
C ALA A 91 -2.54 5.83 -5.92
N ARG A 92 -2.28 7.11 -6.24
CA ARG A 92 -1.63 8.05 -5.32
C ARG A 92 -2.44 8.27 -4.04
N LEU A 93 -3.75 8.53 -4.16
CA LEU A 93 -4.61 8.76 -2.99
C LEU A 93 -4.70 7.53 -2.07
N VAL A 94 -4.84 6.33 -2.66
CA VAL A 94 -4.88 5.09 -1.88
C VAL A 94 -3.52 4.83 -1.22
N TYR A 95 -2.42 5.10 -1.92
CA TYR A 95 -1.07 4.94 -1.38
C TYR A 95 -0.78 5.90 -0.22
N GLU A 96 -1.14 7.19 -0.36
CA GLU A 96 -0.99 8.20 0.70
C GLU A 96 -1.75 7.77 1.97
N LYS A 97 -3.00 7.32 1.80
CA LYS A 97 -3.80 6.84 2.93
C LYS A 97 -3.25 5.55 3.55
N ALA A 98 -2.78 4.64 2.72
CA ALA A 98 -2.10 3.43 3.18
C ALA A 98 -0.87 3.80 4.03
N SER A 99 -0.06 4.76 3.57
CA SER A 99 1.14 5.21 4.28
C SER A 99 0.83 5.72 5.68
N GLU A 100 -0.19 6.58 5.83
CA GLU A 100 -0.62 7.08 7.14
C GLU A 100 -1.10 5.95 8.07
N SER A 101 -1.94 5.05 7.55
CA SER A 101 -2.54 3.97 8.35
C SER A 101 -1.51 2.94 8.78
N ILE A 102 -0.57 2.59 7.89
CA ILE A 102 0.48 1.61 8.20
C ILE A 102 1.52 2.21 9.16
N ASP A 103 1.86 3.50 9.04
CA ASP A 103 2.71 4.19 10.02
C ASP A 103 2.10 4.16 11.44
N LEU A 104 0.78 4.42 11.56
CA LEU A 104 0.06 4.30 12.83
C LEU A 104 0.06 2.86 13.36
N MET A 105 -0.08 1.87 12.48
CA MET A 105 -0.01 0.45 12.86
C MET A 105 1.36 0.08 13.42
N PHE A 106 2.45 0.50 12.80
CA PHE A 106 3.80 0.24 13.32
C PHE A 106 4.09 0.95 14.64
N LYS A 107 3.52 2.15 14.87
CA LYS A 107 3.62 2.87 16.15
C LYS A 107 2.83 2.19 17.28
N ASN A 108 1.69 1.56 16.96
CA ASN A 108 0.82 0.88 17.90
C ASN A 108 0.42 -0.51 17.38
N PRO A 109 1.36 -1.46 17.34
CA PRO A 109 1.19 -2.75 16.63
C PRO A 109 0.19 -3.69 17.32
N GLU A 110 -0.11 -3.47 18.60
CA GLU A 110 -1.08 -4.27 19.36
C GLU A 110 -2.50 -3.65 19.35
N SER A 111 -2.74 -2.60 18.55
CA SER A 111 -4.06 -2.01 18.36
C SER A 111 -4.87 -2.79 17.33
N LEU A 112 -5.94 -3.45 17.79
CA LEU A 112 -6.88 -4.15 16.91
C LEU A 112 -7.53 -3.22 15.88
N GLU A 113 -7.79 -1.96 16.24
CA GLU A 113 -8.35 -0.95 15.36
C GLU A 113 -7.40 -0.62 14.21
N ASN A 114 -6.10 -0.39 14.50
CA ASN A 114 -5.11 -0.10 13.48
C ASN A 114 -4.99 -1.24 12.48
N VAL A 115 -5.02 -2.50 12.93
CA VAL A 115 -4.96 -3.67 12.03
C VAL A 115 -6.25 -3.81 11.23
N LYS A 116 -7.41 -3.58 11.82
CA LYS A 116 -8.69 -3.58 11.06
C LYS A 116 -8.72 -2.52 9.96
N ASN A 117 -8.08 -1.38 10.18
CA ASN A 117 -8.00 -0.29 9.19
C ASN A 117 -7.13 -0.65 7.98
N THR A 118 -6.34 -1.73 8.03
CA THR A 118 -5.57 -2.21 6.85
C THR A 118 -6.42 -2.96 5.83
N GLN A 119 -7.52 -3.61 6.24
CA GLN A 119 -8.39 -4.35 5.32
C GLN A 119 -9.02 -3.46 4.21
N PRO A 120 -9.58 -2.28 4.50
CA PRO A 120 -10.06 -1.36 3.45
C PRO A 120 -8.95 -0.93 2.48
N ILE A 121 -7.72 -0.77 2.97
CA ILE A 121 -6.55 -0.42 2.13
C ILE A 121 -6.27 -1.53 1.12
N VAL A 122 -6.21 -2.79 1.60
CA VAL A 122 -6.03 -3.97 0.72
C VAL A 122 -7.13 -4.02 -0.33
N ASN A 123 -8.39 -3.83 0.05
CA ASN A 123 -9.52 -3.85 -0.87
C ASN A 123 -9.42 -2.75 -1.93
N ASN A 124 -9.00 -1.54 -1.55
CA ASN A 124 -8.79 -0.44 -2.49
C ASN A 124 -7.66 -0.74 -3.49
N PHE A 125 -6.56 -1.37 -3.06
CA PHE A 125 -5.51 -1.81 -3.98
C PHE A 125 -6.00 -2.90 -4.93
N ILE A 126 -6.79 -3.88 -4.43
CA ILE A 126 -7.40 -4.91 -5.27
C ILE A 126 -8.30 -4.26 -6.33
N ASP A 127 -9.18 -3.34 -5.93
CA ASP A 127 -10.08 -2.65 -6.85
C ASP A 127 -9.31 -1.91 -7.96
N ILE A 128 -8.21 -1.25 -7.62
CA ILE A 128 -7.37 -0.54 -8.60
C ILE A 128 -6.65 -1.54 -9.52
N ILE A 129 -6.02 -2.58 -8.96
CA ILE A 129 -5.23 -3.57 -9.71
C ILE A 129 -6.10 -4.37 -10.68
N LEU A 130 -7.32 -4.77 -10.27
CA LEU A 130 -8.20 -5.59 -11.10
C LEU A 130 -8.92 -4.81 -12.21
N ARG A 131 -9.13 -3.50 -12.02
CA ARG A 131 -9.90 -2.67 -12.98
C ARG A 131 -9.07 -2.09 -14.10
N ASP A 132 -7.79 -1.92 -13.90
CA ASP A 132 -6.92 -1.26 -14.88
C ASP A 132 -5.59 -2.00 -15.04
N ASN A 133 -5.33 -2.45 -16.26
CA ASN A 133 -4.08 -3.14 -16.59
C ASN A 133 -2.82 -2.29 -16.41
N CYS A 134 -2.96 -0.94 -16.38
CA CYS A 134 -1.85 0.00 -16.13
C CYS A 134 -1.68 0.35 -14.65
N ALA A 135 -2.55 -0.17 -13.78
CA ALA A 135 -2.57 0.19 -12.36
C ALA A 135 -1.26 -0.18 -11.65
N VAL A 136 -0.73 -1.36 -11.93
CA VAL A 136 0.52 -1.83 -11.30
C VAL A 136 1.69 -0.95 -11.70
N GLU A 137 1.77 -0.52 -12.98
CA GLU A 137 2.81 0.42 -13.43
C GLU A 137 2.68 1.78 -12.71
N SER A 138 1.46 2.30 -12.58
CA SER A 138 1.19 3.56 -11.87
C SER A 138 1.57 3.45 -10.40
N LEU A 139 1.22 2.35 -9.73
CA LEU A 139 1.61 2.08 -8.35
C LEU A 139 3.13 1.93 -8.22
N MET A 140 3.80 1.23 -9.13
CA MET A 140 5.26 1.09 -9.12
C MET A 140 6.01 2.42 -9.29
N LYS A 141 5.48 3.37 -10.07
CA LYS A 141 6.07 4.71 -10.19
C LYS A 141 6.01 5.47 -8.86
N ILE A 142 4.95 5.29 -8.08
CA ILE A 142 4.79 5.92 -6.77
C ILE A 142 5.75 5.31 -5.75
N THR A 143 5.92 3.98 -5.77
CA THR A 143 6.72 3.23 -4.78
C THR A 143 8.22 3.52 -4.84
N ALA A 144 8.72 4.07 -5.96
CA ALA A 144 10.16 4.23 -6.20
C ALA A 144 10.85 5.35 -5.38
N HIS A 145 10.10 6.19 -4.66
CA HIS A 145 10.64 7.47 -4.18
C HIS A 145 11.22 7.50 -2.76
N ASP A 146 10.69 6.74 -1.78
CA ASP A 146 11.22 6.78 -0.41
C ASP A 146 11.07 5.44 0.33
N TYR A 147 12.14 4.98 0.99
CA TYR A 147 12.12 3.79 1.82
C TYR A 147 11.99 4.13 3.31
N TYR A 148 10.83 3.81 3.85
CA TYR A 148 10.58 3.60 5.28
C TYR A 148 9.97 2.22 5.49
N THR A 149 10.04 1.65 6.69
CA THR A 149 9.47 0.32 6.96
C THR A 149 7.99 0.23 6.56
N HIS A 150 7.22 1.29 6.78
CA HIS A 150 5.81 1.34 6.42
C HIS A 150 5.57 1.41 4.90
N THR A 151 6.38 2.18 4.14
CA THR A 151 6.28 2.23 2.67
C THR A 151 6.69 0.89 2.04
N HIS A 152 7.70 0.22 2.60
CA HIS A 152 8.09 -1.13 2.19
C HIS A 152 6.93 -2.13 2.29
N SER A 153 6.22 -2.17 3.43
CA SER A 153 5.07 -3.08 3.59
C SER A 153 3.94 -2.81 2.59
N ILE A 154 3.72 -1.53 2.22
CA ILE A 154 2.76 -1.16 1.18
C ILE A 154 3.22 -1.67 -0.19
N ASN A 155 4.48 -1.40 -0.55
CA ASN A 155 5.06 -1.82 -1.83
C ASN A 155 4.98 -3.33 -1.99
N VAL A 156 5.42 -4.08 -0.96
CA VAL A 156 5.35 -5.54 -0.95
C VAL A 156 3.91 -6.02 -1.10
N SER A 157 2.93 -5.37 -0.45
CA SER A 157 1.52 -5.72 -0.61
C SER A 157 1.02 -5.49 -2.04
N ILE A 158 1.38 -4.38 -2.68
CA ILE A 158 1.02 -4.08 -4.08
C ILE A 158 1.59 -5.14 -5.02
N TYR A 159 2.88 -5.46 -4.89
CA TYR A 159 3.52 -6.51 -5.72
C TYR A 159 2.91 -7.88 -5.47
N THR A 160 2.63 -8.20 -4.21
CA THR A 160 2.03 -9.47 -3.80
C THR A 160 0.62 -9.64 -4.34
N LEU A 161 -0.23 -8.61 -4.25
CA LEU A 161 -1.57 -8.60 -4.82
C LEU A 161 -1.55 -8.76 -6.35
N SER A 162 -0.62 -8.07 -7.00
CA SER A 162 -0.44 -8.13 -8.45
C SER A 162 0.01 -9.51 -8.90
N LEU A 163 1.02 -10.10 -8.22
CA LEU A 163 1.49 -11.45 -8.51
C LEU A 163 0.44 -12.51 -8.17
N GLY A 164 -0.24 -12.37 -7.02
CA GLY A 164 -1.32 -13.28 -6.62
C GLY A 164 -2.45 -13.31 -7.64
N SER A 165 -2.92 -12.15 -8.08
CA SER A 165 -3.93 -12.03 -9.14
C SER A 165 -3.43 -12.64 -10.46
N TYR A 166 -2.18 -12.40 -10.86
CA TYR A 166 -1.58 -13.00 -12.06
C TYR A 166 -1.49 -14.53 -11.97
N LEU A 167 -1.30 -15.08 -10.78
CA LEU A 167 -1.29 -16.53 -10.50
C LEU A 167 -2.70 -17.13 -10.36
N GLY A 168 -3.76 -16.32 -10.51
CA GLY A 168 -5.15 -16.76 -10.43
C GLY A 168 -5.70 -16.83 -9.00
N ILE A 169 -5.06 -16.21 -8.02
CA ILE A 169 -5.63 -16.03 -6.68
C ILE A 169 -6.66 -14.91 -6.74
N GLU A 170 -7.90 -15.17 -6.31
CA GLU A 170 -9.03 -14.27 -6.48
C GLU A 170 -9.87 -14.17 -5.19
N GLY A 171 -10.76 -13.17 -5.16
CA GLY A 171 -11.76 -13.01 -4.10
C GLY A 171 -11.14 -12.95 -2.71
N LYS A 172 -11.69 -13.72 -1.77
CA LYS A 172 -11.26 -13.73 -0.37
C LYS A 172 -9.80 -14.15 -0.18
N ASP A 173 -9.30 -15.04 -1.01
CA ASP A 173 -7.92 -15.52 -0.91
C ASP A 173 -6.92 -14.42 -1.30
N LEU A 174 -7.27 -13.56 -2.26
CA LEU A 174 -6.46 -12.39 -2.63
C LEU A 174 -6.46 -11.33 -1.52
N GLU A 175 -7.61 -11.09 -0.88
CA GLU A 175 -7.68 -10.21 0.29
C GLU A 175 -6.78 -10.69 1.43
N LEU A 176 -6.82 -11.99 1.75
CA LEU A 176 -6.00 -12.59 2.82
C LEU A 176 -4.51 -12.53 2.48
N LEU A 177 -4.15 -12.73 1.20
CA LEU A 177 -2.79 -12.60 0.72
C LEU A 177 -2.28 -11.16 0.88
N GLY A 178 -3.09 -10.16 0.51
CA GLY A 178 -2.77 -8.75 0.71
C GLY A 178 -2.62 -8.37 2.18
N MET A 179 -3.48 -8.90 3.06
CA MET A 179 -3.37 -8.73 4.50
C MET A 179 -2.07 -9.33 5.05
N ALA A 180 -1.71 -10.55 4.63
CA ALA A 180 -0.46 -11.19 5.04
C ALA A 180 0.75 -10.34 4.60
N ALA A 181 0.72 -9.81 3.37
CA ALA A 181 1.78 -8.98 2.84
C ALA A 181 1.93 -7.62 3.57
N ILE A 182 0.83 -6.94 3.89
CA ILE A 182 0.89 -5.69 4.67
C ILE A 182 1.46 -5.93 6.08
N LEU A 183 1.13 -7.06 6.68
CA LEU A 183 1.50 -7.39 8.06
C LEU A 183 2.83 -8.16 8.19
N HIS A 184 3.49 -8.55 7.07
CA HIS A 184 4.65 -9.46 7.12
C HIS A 184 5.76 -8.94 8.04
N ASP A 185 5.97 -7.65 8.05
CA ASP A 185 7.02 -6.95 8.80
C ASP A 185 6.56 -6.36 10.15
N LEU A 186 5.32 -6.61 10.59
CA LEU A 186 4.74 -6.04 11.81
C LEU A 186 5.62 -6.27 13.04
N GLY A 187 6.32 -7.39 13.10
CA GLY A 187 7.22 -7.73 14.19
C GLY A 187 8.49 -6.89 14.28
N LYS A 188 8.84 -6.11 13.25
CA LYS A 188 9.92 -5.12 13.32
C LYS A 188 9.66 -4.06 14.41
N SER A 189 8.39 -3.85 14.77
CA SER A 189 8.02 -2.97 15.91
C SER A 189 8.57 -3.44 17.27
N LYS A 190 9.04 -4.68 17.38
CA LYS A 190 9.68 -5.24 18.59
C LYS A 190 11.21 -5.30 18.49
N ILE A 191 11.77 -4.89 17.36
CA ILE A 191 13.22 -4.81 17.15
C ILE A 191 13.70 -3.40 17.55
N ASP A 192 14.92 -3.33 18.09
CA ASP A 192 15.51 -2.06 18.45
C ASP A 192 15.55 -1.08 17.27
N TYR A 193 15.09 0.13 17.51
CA TYR A 193 15.03 1.20 16.51
C TYR A 193 16.41 1.47 15.87
N GLU A 194 17.49 1.39 16.65
CA GLU A 194 18.85 1.60 16.14
C GLU A 194 19.29 0.50 15.18
N ILE A 195 18.82 -0.74 15.38
CA ILE A 195 19.09 -1.86 14.46
C ILE A 195 18.33 -1.67 13.15
N ILE A 196 17.02 -1.31 13.23
CA ILE A 196 16.17 -1.14 12.04
C ILE A 196 16.69 0.00 11.15
N ASN A 197 17.12 1.11 11.78
CA ASN A 197 17.51 2.33 11.07
C ASN A 197 19.03 2.47 10.92
N LYS A 198 19.79 1.41 11.18
CA LYS A 198 21.25 1.44 11.07
C LYS A 198 21.71 1.80 9.66
N ASN A 199 22.52 2.86 9.58
CA ASN A 199 23.17 3.21 8.31
C ASN A 199 24.40 2.31 8.09
N GLY A 200 24.22 1.25 7.31
CA GLY A 200 25.28 0.29 7.00
C GLY A 200 24.88 -1.16 7.25
N LYS A 201 25.85 -2.07 7.22
CA LYS A 201 25.61 -3.49 7.46
C LYS A 201 25.37 -3.76 8.96
N LEU A 202 24.40 -4.63 9.26
CA LEU A 202 24.20 -5.17 10.60
C LEU A 202 25.40 -6.05 10.98
N THR A 203 25.78 -6.04 12.26
CA THR A 203 26.67 -7.07 12.82
C THR A 203 25.94 -8.42 12.88
N ASP A 204 26.68 -9.51 13.14
CA ASP A 204 26.07 -10.84 13.23
C ASP A 204 25.05 -10.93 14.38
N ASP A 205 25.32 -10.24 15.51
CA ASP A 205 24.40 -10.17 16.66
C ASP A 205 23.14 -9.36 16.32
N GLU A 206 23.29 -8.19 15.69
CA GLU A 206 22.15 -7.37 15.25
C GLU A 206 21.32 -8.10 14.18
N PHE A 207 21.98 -8.80 13.25
CA PHE A 207 21.28 -9.60 12.25
C PHE A 207 20.54 -10.79 12.91
N THR A 208 21.10 -11.37 13.97
CA THR A 208 20.43 -12.40 14.75
C THR A 208 19.18 -11.86 15.42
N GLN A 209 19.23 -10.64 15.99
CA GLN A 209 18.05 -9.97 16.53
C GLN A 209 17.01 -9.67 15.43
N MET A 210 17.44 -9.16 14.29
CA MET A 210 16.56 -8.88 13.16
C MET A 210 15.78 -10.13 12.72
N LYS A 211 16.40 -11.32 12.73
CA LYS A 211 15.74 -12.59 12.36
C LYS A 211 14.55 -12.99 13.24
N TYR A 212 14.35 -12.36 14.39
CA TYR A 212 13.17 -12.62 15.23
C TYR A 212 11.90 -11.91 14.76
N HIS A 213 11.97 -10.89 13.88
CA HIS A 213 10.76 -10.13 13.51
C HIS A 213 9.63 -10.98 12.93
N PRO A 214 9.85 -12.06 12.12
CA PRO A 214 8.74 -12.86 11.64
C PRO A 214 8.01 -13.61 12.79
N ALA A 215 8.75 -14.11 13.77
CA ALA A 215 8.18 -14.74 14.95
C ALA A 215 7.41 -13.73 15.81
N PHE A 216 7.98 -12.53 16.04
CA PHE A 216 7.29 -11.45 16.76
C PHE A 216 6.03 -10.98 16.03
N GLY A 217 6.08 -10.84 14.69
CA GLY A 217 4.91 -10.50 13.88
C GLY A 217 3.78 -11.52 14.01
N HIS A 218 4.12 -12.81 13.98
CA HIS A 218 3.20 -13.89 14.20
C HIS A 218 2.56 -13.85 15.61
N GLU A 219 3.35 -13.61 16.65
CA GLU A 219 2.83 -13.46 18.03
C GLU A 219 1.88 -12.26 18.16
N ILE A 220 2.22 -11.11 17.55
CA ILE A 220 1.36 -9.93 17.54
C ILE A 220 0.05 -10.26 16.81
N ALA A 221 0.12 -10.92 15.64
CA ALA A 221 -1.05 -11.30 14.86
C ALA A 221 -2.00 -12.21 15.67
N LEU A 222 -1.48 -13.19 16.39
CA LEU A 222 -2.28 -14.06 17.29
C LEU A 222 -2.94 -13.27 18.42
N LYS A 223 -2.24 -12.32 19.06
CA LYS A 223 -2.80 -11.45 20.10
C LYS A 223 -3.93 -10.58 19.56
N LEU A 224 -3.88 -10.21 18.29
CA LEU A 224 -4.92 -9.46 17.59
C LEU A 224 -6.07 -10.32 17.06
N ASN A 225 -6.12 -11.61 17.47
CA ASN A 225 -7.12 -12.60 17.04
C ASN A 225 -7.13 -12.82 15.51
N ILE A 226 -6.00 -12.67 14.83
CA ILE A 226 -5.83 -13.15 13.48
C ILE A 226 -5.60 -14.66 13.56
N THR A 227 -6.55 -15.44 13.02
CA THR A 227 -6.55 -16.91 13.13
C THR A 227 -6.44 -17.63 11.80
N ASP A 228 -6.44 -16.89 10.67
CA ASP A 228 -6.26 -17.51 9.35
C ASP A 228 -4.81 -17.95 9.18
N GLU A 229 -4.60 -19.27 9.08
CA GLU A 229 -3.28 -19.89 8.98
C GLU A 229 -2.47 -19.40 7.77
N ARG A 230 -3.12 -18.93 6.70
CA ARG A 230 -2.45 -18.42 5.51
C ARG A 230 -1.83 -17.06 5.79
N ILE A 231 -2.52 -16.18 6.55
CA ILE A 231 -1.97 -14.90 7.00
C ILE A 231 -0.82 -15.16 7.97
N LEU A 232 -1.04 -16.02 8.97
CA LEU A 232 -0.03 -16.34 10.00
C LEU A 232 1.23 -16.93 9.38
N SER A 233 1.07 -17.85 8.43
CA SER A 233 2.19 -18.45 7.70
C SER A 233 2.90 -17.42 6.80
N GLY A 234 2.17 -16.54 6.14
CA GLY A 234 2.76 -15.45 5.34
C GLY A 234 3.65 -14.55 6.18
N ILE A 235 3.18 -14.13 7.36
CA ILE A 235 3.93 -13.31 8.32
C ILE A 235 5.16 -14.06 8.85
N ARG A 236 5.00 -15.32 9.26
CA ARG A 236 6.07 -16.07 9.94
C ARG A 236 7.15 -16.58 9.00
N HIS A 237 6.80 -16.95 7.75
CA HIS A 237 7.69 -17.76 6.90
C HIS A 237 8.18 -17.05 5.65
N HIS A 238 7.95 -15.72 5.47
CA HIS A 238 8.38 -14.99 4.27
C HIS A 238 9.91 -14.93 4.07
N HIS A 239 10.69 -15.23 5.12
CA HIS A 239 12.14 -15.36 5.04
C HIS A 239 12.65 -16.82 5.02
N GLU A 240 11.76 -17.77 4.87
CA GLU A 240 12.17 -19.15 4.63
C GLU A 240 12.72 -19.31 3.20
N LYS A 241 13.60 -20.29 3.02
CA LYS A 241 14.28 -20.52 1.73
C LYS A 241 13.90 -21.89 1.17
N ILE A 242 13.63 -21.93 -0.14
CA ILE A 242 13.22 -23.18 -0.81
C ILE A 242 14.19 -24.35 -0.56
N ALA A 243 15.50 -24.10 -0.55
CA ALA A 243 16.51 -25.12 -0.26
C ALA A 243 16.74 -25.35 1.26
N GLY A 244 16.08 -24.57 2.14
CA GLY A 244 16.35 -24.52 3.59
C GLY A 244 17.44 -23.50 3.94
N GLY A 245 17.71 -23.37 5.26
CA GLY A 245 18.60 -22.34 5.78
C GLY A 245 17.96 -20.97 5.87
N GLY A 246 16.62 -20.90 5.75
CA GLY A 246 15.81 -19.73 6.06
C GLY A 246 15.54 -19.61 7.57
N TYR A 247 14.68 -18.72 7.95
CA TYR A 247 14.25 -18.51 9.34
C TYR A 247 12.78 -18.10 9.39
N PRO A 248 12.05 -18.33 10.54
CA PRO A 248 12.56 -18.81 11.82
C PRO A 248 12.61 -20.34 11.95
N ASP A 249 11.89 -21.10 11.12
CA ASP A 249 11.62 -22.54 11.35
C ASP A 249 12.46 -23.46 10.44
N ASN A 250 13.29 -22.90 9.55
CA ASN A 250 14.14 -23.63 8.59
C ASN A 250 13.34 -24.62 7.71
N LEU A 251 12.18 -24.16 7.21
CA LEU A 251 11.33 -24.93 6.32
C LEU A 251 11.95 -25.08 4.92
N LYS A 252 11.49 -26.08 4.14
CA LYS A 252 11.99 -26.37 2.80
C LYS A 252 10.85 -26.67 1.83
N GLY A 253 10.99 -26.21 0.58
CA GLY A 253 10.11 -26.57 -0.52
C GLY A 253 8.63 -26.36 -0.16
N ASP A 254 7.84 -27.42 -0.28
CA ASP A 254 6.38 -27.39 -0.05
C ASP A 254 5.95 -27.21 1.41
N GLN A 255 6.88 -27.27 2.36
CA GLN A 255 6.61 -26.89 3.75
C GLN A 255 6.35 -25.38 3.89
N ILE A 256 6.88 -24.58 2.95
CA ILE A 256 6.67 -23.13 2.90
C ILE A 256 5.36 -22.85 2.16
N SER A 257 4.42 -22.19 2.82
CA SER A 257 3.11 -21.89 2.23
C SER A 257 3.24 -21.06 0.96
N GLN A 258 2.26 -21.17 0.06
CA GLN A 258 2.20 -20.35 -1.15
C GLN A 258 2.25 -18.86 -0.83
N PHE A 259 1.54 -18.39 0.20
CA PHE A 259 1.55 -16.98 0.61
C PHE A 259 2.95 -16.53 1.01
N ALA A 260 3.65 -17.29 1.84
CA ALA A 260 5.02 -16.96 2.26
C ALA A 260 5.99 -16.92 1.06
N ARG A 261 5.87 -17.85 0.10
CA ARG A 261 6.70 -17.86 -1.11
C ARG A 261 6.45 -16.64 -2.01
N ILE A 262 5.18 -16.25 -2.20
CA ILE A 262 4.82 -15.05 -2.98
C ILE A 262 5.36 -13.79 -2.29
N ILE A 263 5.11 -13.64 -0.98
CA ILE A 263 5.59 -12.50 -0.19
C ILE A 263 7.12 -12.42 -0.25
N GLY A 264 7.83 -13.54 -0.06
CA GLY A 264 9.30 -13.57 -0.09
C GLY A 264 9.89 -13.11 -1.44
N VAL A 265 9.25 -13.44 -2.58
CA VAL A 265 9.66 -12.92 -3.90
C VAL A 265 9.47 -11.41 -3.99
N CYS A 266 8.32 -10.91 -3.54
CA CYS A 266 7.97 -9.48 -3.59
C CYS A 266 8.81 -8.64 -2.62
N ASP A 267 9.08 -9.15 -1.42
CA ASP A 267 9.94 -8.53 -0.41
C ASP A 267 11.37 -8.35 -0.94
N VAL A 268 11.96 -9.40 -1.49
CA VAL A 268 13.30 -9.34 -2.10
C VAL A 268 13.33 -8.34 -3.25
N PHE A 269 12.30 -8.32 -4.10
CA PHE A 269 12.24 -7.38 -5.21
C PHE A 269 12.21 -5.93 -4.72
N ASP A 270 11.33 -5.60 -3.76
CA ASP A 270 11.28 -4.25 -3.18
C ASP A 270 12.60 -3.88 -2.51
N ALA A 271 13.20 -4.81 -1.75
CA ALA A 271 14.49 -4.59 -1.11
C ALA A 271 15.65 -4.29 -2.08
N LEU A 272 15.56 -4.74 -3.32
CA LEU A 272 16.56 -4.47 -4.36
C LEU A 272 16.25 -3.21 -5.16
N SER A 273 14.98 -2.94 -5.45
CA SER A 273 14.54 -1.89 -6.38
C SER A 273 14.21 -0.55 -5.72
N THR A 274 14.07 -0.51 -4.38
CA THR A 274 13.76 0.72 -3.63
C THR A 274 15.02 1.31 -3.01
N LYS A 275 15.12 2.65 -2.99
CA LYS A 275 16.23 3.39 -2.38
C LYS A 275 16.27 3.14 -0.87
N ARG A 276 17.44 2.74 -0.35
CA ARG A 276 17.67 2.58 1.09
C ARG A 276 18.78 3.54 1.55
N SER A 277 18.80 3.86 2.83
CA SER A 277 19.80 4.77 3.43
C SER A 277 21.24 4.41 3.13
N TYR A 278 21.53 3.14 2.86
CA TYR A 278 22.87 2.57 2.63
C TYR A 278 23.09 2.00 1.23
N LYS A 279 22.08 2.08 0.32
CA LYS A 279 22.19 1.47 -1.02
C LYS A 279 21.31 2.22 -2.02
N ASP A 280 21.89 2.59 -3.16
CA ASP A 280 21.12 3.08 -4.29
C ASP A 280 20.20 1.97 -4.87
N PRO A 281 19.02 2.33 -5.37
CA PRO A 281 18.09 1.37 -5.95
C PRO A 281 18.68 0.76 -7.23
N MET A 282 18.48 -0.53 -7.39
CA MET A 282 18.71 -1.19 -8.67
C MET A 282 17.51 -0.93 -9.59
N SER A 283 17.73 -0.87 -10.91
CA SER A 283 16.59 -0.90 -11.83
C SER A 283 15.78 -2.20 -11.67
N SER A 284 14.49 -2.17 -11.98
CA SER A 284 13.65 -3.38 -11.93
C SER A 284 14.26 -4.54 -12.72
N PHE A 285 14.83 -4.24 -13.91
CA PHE A 285 15.52 -5.24 -14.73
C PHE A 285 16.72 -5.86 -13.99
N GLN A 286 17.59 -5.04 -13.39
CA GLN A 286 18.76 -5.52 -12.64
C GLN A 286 18.36 -6.35 -11.42
N SER A 287 17.30 -5.92 -10.70
CA SER A 287 16.76 -6.64 -9.55
C SER A 287 16.27 -8.04 -9.96
N LEU A 288 15.47 -8.13 -11.01
CA LEU A 288 14.96 -9.40 -11.53
C LEU A 288 16.07 -10.32 -12.05
N LEU A 289 17.07 -9.75 -12.74
CA LEU A 289 18.22 -10.51 -13.21
C LEU A 289 19.02 -11.11 -12.05
N LEU A 290 19.26 -10.33 -11.00
CA LEU A 290 19.94 -10.78 -9.79
C LEU A 290 19.13 -11.90 -9.09
N MET A 291 17.82 -11.71 -8.90
CA MET A 291 16.95 -12.73 -8.32
C MET A 291 17.01 -14.05 -9.10
N LYS A 292 16.95 -13.98 -10.43
CA LYS A 292 17.00 -15.15 -11.31
C LYS A 292 18.34 -15.88 -11.28
N GLN A 293 19.46 -15.14 -11.20
CA GLN A 293 20.81 -15.71 -11.33
C GLN A 293 21.44 -16.11 -9.99
N GLN A 294 21.16 -15.36 -8.91
CA GLN A 294 21.88 -15.50 -7.66
C GLN A 294 21.04 -16.03 -6.50
N MET A 295 19.70 -16.14 -6.67
CA MET A 295 18.80 -16.56 -5.58
C MET A 295 18.17 -17.93 -5.82
N LEU A 296 18.82 -18.77 -6.65
CA LEU A 296 18.44 -20.18 -6.79
C LEU A 296 18.49 -20.89 -5.43
N GLY A 297 17.40 -21.60 -5.11
CA GLY A 297 17.25 -22.25 -3.79
C GLY A 297 16.91 -21.30 -2.63
N HIS A 298 16.97 -19.99 -2.83
CA HIS A 298 16.45 -19.01 -1.89
C HIS A 298 14.98 -18.77 -2.17
N LEU A 299 14.66 -18.32 -3.38
CA LEU A 299 13.29 -18.02 -3.83
C LEU A 299 12.68 -19.17 -4.64
N ASP A 300 11.37 -19.19 -4.71
CA ASP A 300 10.63 -20.03 -5.65
C ASP A 300 10.78 -19.49 -7.07
N MET A 301 11.53 -20.20 -7.92
CA MET A 301 11.85 -19.73 -9.26
C MET A 301 10.64 -19.71 -10.19
N ASP A 302 9.65 -20.54 -10.00
CA ASP A 302 8.40 -20.50 -10.78
C ASP A 302 7.63 -19.20 -10.47
N MET A 303 7.63 -18.77 -9.22
CA MET A 303 7.04 -17.49 -8.81
C MET A 303 7.86 -16.29 -9.31
N VAL A 304 9.20 -16.37 -9.29
CA VAL A 304 10.07 -15.34 -9.89
C VAL A 304 9.80 -15.22 -11.39
N ASP A 305 9.67 -16.33 -12.11
CA ASP A 305 9.35 -16.32 -13.53
C ASP A 305 7.94 -15.78 -13.83
N ALA A 306 6.96 -16.10 -12.98
CA ALA A 306 5.62 -15.52 -13.05
C ALA A 306 5.65 -14.00 -12.83
N PHE A 307 6.44 -13.53 -11.86
CA PHE A 307 6.60 -12.11 -11.56
C PHE A 307 7.25 -11.36 -12.74
N ILE A 308 8.29 -11.91 -13.35
CA ILE A 308 8.92 -11.36 -14.57
C ILE A 308 7.88 -11.26 -15.71
N ARG A 309 7.12 -12.34 -15.96
CA ARG A 309 6.08 -12.33 -17.01
C ARG A 309 4.97 -11.33 -16.73
N MET A 310 4.55 -11.19 -15.49
CA MET A 310 3.55 -10.20 -15.06
C MET A 310 4.03 -8.78 -15.38
N LEU A 311 5.25 -8.43 -14.99
CA LEU A 311 5.80 -7.09 -15.22
C LEU A 311 6.01 -6.79 -16.72
N ASN A 312 6.46 -7.78 -17.50
CA ASN A 312 6.65 -7.61 -18.95
C ASN A 312 5.33 -7.40 -19.71
N LYS A 313 4.21 -8.03 -19.29
CA LYS A 313 2.90 -7.81 -19.92
C LYS A 313 2.39 -6.37 -19.76
N GLN A 314 2.83 -5.67 -18.73
CA GLN A 314 2.42 -4.31 -18.44
C GLN A 314 3.23 -3.28 -19.23
N GLY A 315 4.48 -3.60 -19.62
CA GLY A 315 5.34 -2.71 -20.43
C GLY A 315 5.13 -2.79 -21.95
N GLN A 316 4.22 -3.64 -22.45
CA GLN A 316 3.99 -3.86 -23.90
C GLN A 316 2.72 -3.20 -24.46
N LYS A 317 2.11 -2.25 -23.74
CA LYS A 317 0.96 -1.47 -24.22
C LYS A 317 1.30 0.05 -24.10
#